data_285f6e3bdff9f63cbc0f8e9b622feca9
#
_entry.id   285f6e3bdff9f63cbc0f8e9b622feca9
#
_cell.length_a   1.000
_cell.length_b   1.000
_cell.length_c   1.000
_cell.angle_alpha   90.00
_cell.angle_beta   90.00
_cell.angle_gamma   90.00
#
_symmetry.space_group_name_H-M   'P 1'
#
loop_
_entity.id
_entity.type
_entity.pdbx_description
1 polymer ?
#
loop_
_entity_poly.entity_id
_entity_poly.type
_entity_poly.pdbx_seq_one_letter_code
_entity_poly.pdbx_strand_id
1 'polypeptide(L)'
;MLQGCINLERRSFTSVAMIKIKKTMEKIDVTTLHDNVFTTIGKEWMLVAAGNVEKFNMMTASWGCLGWLWRRPVAIVYIRPERYTHEFIEANDTMSLVFLGNSEEARKAYTFCGTKSGRDFDKAKEAHLTPVATENGCVTFEEARLTFTCRKLYKTQIRPEEMLDKSIEQFYGEQGGLHDVYVVEILDAYKK
;
A
#
# COMPACT_ATOMS: atom_id res chain seq x y z
N MET A 1 -5.42 39.87 11.07
CA MET A 1 -5.43 39.71 9.62
C MET A 1 -4.34 38.71 9.13
N LEU A 2 -4.18 37.53 9.75
CA LEU A 2 -3.14 36.54 9.38
C LEU A 2 -3.69 35.10 9.23
N GLN A 3 -5.02 34.91 9.26
CA GLN A 3 -5.64 33.60 9.13
C GLN A 3 -6.12 33.26 7.70
N GLY A 4 -6.03 34.23 6.76
CA GLY A 4 -6.53 34.05 5.38
C GLY A 4 -5.55 33.44 4.39
N CYS A 5 -4.23 33.55 4.60
CA CYS A 5 -3.24 33.10 3.62
C CYS A 5 -2.92 31.59 3.69
N ILE A 6 -3.06 30.97 4.85
CA ILE A 6 -2.71 29.53 5.04
C ILE A 6 -3.70 28.59 4.36
N ASN A 7 -4.95 29.04 4.15
CA ASN A 7 -6.00 28.21 3.52
C ASN A 7 -5.96 28.20 1.98
N LEU A 8 -5.31 29.17 1.34
CA LEU A 8 -5.24 29.21 -0.14
C LEU A 8 -4.16 28.27 -0.69
N GLU A 9 -3.00 28.19 -0.02
CA GLU A 9 -1.93 27.29 -0.49
C GLU A 9 -2.29 25.81 -0.33
N ARG A 10 -2.92 25.40 0.77
CA ARG A 10 -3.40 24.03 0.95
C ARG A 10 -4.44 23.62 -0.09
N ARG A 11 -5.33 24.54 -0.51
CA ARG A 11 -6.33 24.25 -1.56
C ARG A 11 -5.70 24.10 -2.94
N SER A 12 -4.62 24.81 -3.26
CA SER A 12 -3.95 24.72 -4.56
C SER A 12 -3.17 23.42 -4.74
N PHE A 13 -2.45 22.96 -3.72
CA PHE A 13 -1.70 21.70 -3.78
C PHE A 13 -2.61 20.46 -3.86
N THR A 14 -3.68 20.42 -3.07
CA THR A 14 -4.66 19.33 -3.11
C THR A 14 -5.35 19.27 -4.47
N SER A 15 -5.68 20.41 -5.08
CA SER A 15 -6.36 20.45 -6.38
C SER A 15 -5.47 20.01 -7.54
N VAL A 16 -4.18 20.35 -7.53
CA VAL A 16 -3.21 19.95 -8.57
C VAL A 16 -2.89 18.45 -8.47
N ALA A 17 -2.72 17.91 -7.26
CA ALA A 17 -2.51 16.48 -7.03
C ALA A 17 -3.76 15.65 -7.40
N MET A 18 -4.96 16.12 -7.06
CA MET A 18 -6.23 15.49 -7.47
C MET A 18 -6.45 15.53 -8.98
N ILE A 19 -6.01 16.58 -9.67
CA ILE A 19 -6.08 16.67 -11.13
C ILE A 19 -5.15 15.64 -11.78
N LYS A 20 -3.97 15.36 -11.19
CA LYS A 20 -3.03 14.37 -11.73
C LYS A 20 -3.57 12.96 -11.68
N ILE A 21 -4.17 12.52 -10.56
CA ILE A 21 -4.70 11.16 -10.46
C ILE A 21 -5.85 10.91 -11.44
N LYS A 22 -6.77 11.88 -11.59
CA LYS A 22 -7.90 11.81 -12.56
C LYS A 22 -7.44 11.74 -14.02
N LYS A 23 -6.22 12.14 -14.33
CA LYS A 23 -5.66 12.07 -15.68
C LYS A 23 -5.04 10.71 -16.01
N THR A 24 -4.64 9.94 -14.99
CA THR A 24 -3.86 8.70 -15.15
C THR A 24 -4.62 7.44 -14.75
N MET A 25 -5.61 7.55 -13.86
CA MET A 25 -6.39 6.41 -13.35
C MET A 25 -7.86 6.80 -13.18
N GLU A 26 -8.75 5.85 -13.45
CA GLU A 26 -10.18 5.99 -13.18
C GLU A 26 -10.54 5.37 -11.83
N LYS A 27 -11.43 6.04 -11.09
CA LYS A 27 -12.04 5.47 -9.90
C LYS A 27 -13.09 4.46 -10.31
N ILE A 28 -13.01 3.24 -9.80
CA ILE A 28 -13.89 2.13 -10.10
C ILE A 28 -14.60 1.61 -8.85
N ASP A 29 -15.71 0.93 -9.02
CA ASP A 29 -16.28 0.09 -7.97
C ASP A 29 -15.42 -1.18 -7.86
N VAL A 30 -14.86 -1.43 -6.67
CA VAL A 30 -13.99 -2.59 -6.42
C VAL A 30 -14.69 -3.92 -6.70
N THR A 31 -16.03 -3.97 -6.60
CA THR A 31 -16.81 -5.19 -6.91
C THR A 31 -16.83 -5.53 -8.40
N THR A 32 -16.45 -4.61 -9.26
CA THR A 32 -16.32 -4.84 -10.71
C THR A 32 -14.92 -5.29 -11.13
N LEU A 33 -14.02 -5.53 -10.18
CA LEU A 33 -12.68 -5.98 -10.46
C LEU A 33 -12.67 -7.42 -11.00
N HIS A 34 -12.07 -7.61 -12.17
CA HIS A 34 -11.94 -8.92 -12.82
C HIS A 34 -10.53 -9.53 -12.69
N ASP A 35 -9.64 -8.88 -11.94
CA ASP A 35 -8.29 -9.37 -11.71
C ASP A 35 -8.33 -10.70 -10.91
N ASN A 36 -7.51 -11.66 -11.31
CA ASN A 36 -7.34 -12.89 -10.53
C ASN A 36 -6.48 -12.60 -9.30
N VAL A 37 -7.10 -12.54 -8.12
CA VAL A 37 -6.45 -12.16 -6.86
C VAL A 37 -5.24 -13.03 -6.51
N PHE A 38 -5.24 -14.32 -6.87
CA PHE A 38 -4.13 -15.22 -6.59
C PHE A 38 -2.88 -14.85 -7.40
N THR A 39 -3.07 -14.47 -8.66
CA THR A 39 -1.94 -14.02 -9.50
C THR A 39 -1.54 -12.58 -9.18
N THR A 40 -2.51 -11.71 -8.92
CA THR A 40 -2.27 -10.30 -8.60
C THR A 40 -1.46 -10.15 -7.30
N ILE A 41 -1.78 -10.92 -6.26
CA ILE A 41 -1.04 -10.87 -5.00
C ILE A 41 0.21 -11.76 -5.08
N GLY A 42 0.07 -13.04 -5.44
CA GLY A 42 1.13 -14.04 -5.30
C GLY A 42 2.22 -13.97 -6.37
N LYS A 43 1.90 -13.43 -7.56
CA LYS A 43 2.84 -13.39 -8.70
C LYS A 43 3.20 -11.98 -9.15
N GLU A 44 2.25 -11.06 -9.24
CA GLU A 44 2.54 -9.67 -9.56
C GLU A 44 3.19 -8.96 -8.38
N TRP A 45 2.69 -9.20 -7.16
CA TRP A 45 3.01 -8.52 -5.91
C TRP A 45 2.37 -7.14 -5.82
N MET A 46 2.57 -6.49 -4.67
CA MET A 46 2.07 -5.14 -4.41
C MET A 46 3.09 -4.32 -3.62
N LEU A 47 3.02 -3.00 -3.76
CA LEU A 47 3.60 -2.08 -2.80
C LEU A 47 2.54 -1.75 -1.75
N VAL A 48 2.87 -1.94 -0.47
CA VAL A 48 2.11 -1.39 0.64
C VAL A 48 2.75 -0.05 0.98
N ALA A 49 2.01 1.04 0.81
CA ALA A 49 2.48 2.39 1.09
C ALA A 49 1.63 3.05 2.16
N ALA A 50 2.26 3.79 3.07
CA ALA A 50 1.58 4.53 4.14
C ALA A 50 2.22 5.91 4.34
N GLY A 51 1.41 6.86 4.79
CA GLY A 51 1.71 8.28 4.86
C GLY A 51 0.97 9.05 3.77
N ASN A 52 1.42 10.25 3.50
CA ASN A 52 0.89 11.14 2.45
C ASN A 52 1.98 11.46 1.42
N VAL A 53 1.62 12.18 0.34
CA VAL A 53 2.57 12.48 -0.75
C VAL A 53 3.83 13.25 -0.31
N GLU A 54 3.78 13.98 0.80
CA GLU A 54 4.91 14.75 1.34
C GLU A 54 5.84 13.89 2.19
N LYS A 55 5.27 12.90 2.90
CA LYS A 55 6.01 12.00 3.79
C LYS A 55 5.37 10.63 3.82
N PHE A 56 5.99 9.66 3.18
CA PHE A 56 5.53 8.27 3.08
C PHE A 56 6.69 7.29 3.05
N ASN A 57 6.37 6.04 3.23
CA ASN A 57 7.25 4.94 2.88
C ASN A 57 6.45 3.80 2.27
N MET A 58 7.13 2.92 1.51
CA MET A 58 6.53 1.74 0.93
C MET A 58 7.43 0.52 1.06
N MET A 59 6.81 -0.66 0.96
CA MET A 59 7.49 -1.94 0.90
C MET A 59 6.76 -2.89 -0.03
N THR A 60 7.48 -3.83 -0.60
CA THR A 60 6.88 -4.90 -1.39
C THR A 60 6.30 -5.98 -0.48
N ALA A 61 5.10 -6.42 -0.79
CA ALA A 61 4.44 -7.56 -0.20
C ALA A 61 3.89 -8.50 -1.30
N SER A 62 3.99 -9.81 -1.06
CA SER A 62 3.47 -10.87 -1.92
C SER A 62 2.49 -11.78 -1.19
N TRP A 63 2.19 -11.47 0.07
CA TRP A 63 1.20 -12.16 0.89
C TRP A 63 0.06 -11.22 1.21
N GLY A 64 -1.15 -11.72 1.07
CA GLY A 64 -2.36 -10.93 1.32
C GLY A 64 -3.61 -11.65 0.85
N CYS A 65 -4.74 -11.02 1.11
CA CYS A 65 -6.04 -11.48 0.64
C CYS A 65 -6.89 -10.27 0.23
N LEU A 66 -7.80 -10.48 -0.72
CA LEU A 66 -8.89 -9.56 -1.03
C LEU A 66 -10.20 -10.31 -0.83
N GLY A 67 -11.20 -9.67 -0.24
CA GLY A 67 -12.45 -10.36 0.02
C GLY A 67 -13.53 -9.47 0.63
N TRP A 68 -14.50 -10.12 1.26
CA TRP A 68 -15.67 -9.48 1.84
C TRP A 68 -15.79 -9.85 3.34
N LEU A 69 -15.71 -8.85 4.21
CA LEU A 69 -15.83 -9.05 5.66
C LEU A 69 -16.56 -7.86 6.28
N TRP A 70 -17.37 -8.12 7.31
CA TRP A 70 -18.18 -7.10 7.99
C TRP A 70 -19.01 -6.23 7.03
N ARG A 71 -19.57 -6.86 5.99
CA ARG A 71 -20.42 -6.26 4.94
C ARG A 71 -19.73 -5.19 4.13
N ARG A 72 -18.41 -5.31 3.92
CA ARG A 72 -17.60 -4.37 3.11
C ARG A 72 -16.44 -5.06 2.42
N PRO A 73 -15.93 -4.48 1.33
CA PRO A 73 -14.73 -4.98 0.69
C PRO A 73 -13.51 -4.74 1.60
N VAL A 74 -12.72 -5.77 1.78
CA VAL A 74 -11.53 -5.72 2.62
C VAL A 74 -10.31 -6.29 1.90
N ALA A 75 -9.14 -5.85 2.35
CA ALA A 75 -7.88 -6.53 2.13
C ALA A 75 -7.31 -7.00 3.47
N ILE A 76 -6.53 -8.08 3.44
CA ILE A 76 -5.70 -8.51 4.56
C ILE A 76 -4.25 -8.42 4.12
N VAL A 77 -3.42 -7.72 4.88
CA VAL A 77 -2.00 -7.56 4.59
C VAL A 77 -1.15 -8.00 5.79
N TYR A 78 0.02 -8.56 5.48
CA TYR A 78 0.95 -9.11 6.44
C TYR A 78 2.24 -8.28 6.41
N ILE A 79 2.53 -7.60 7.52
CA ILE A 79 3.64 -6.64 7.62
C ILE A 79 4.55 -7.06 8.77
N ARG A 80 5.83 -7.25 8.49
CA ARG A 80 6.82 -7.54 9.54
C ARG A 80 7.16 -6.25 10.31
N PRO A 81 7.18 -6.28 11.65
CA PRO A 81 7.44 -5.09 12.49
C PRO A 81 8.79 -4.41 12.20
N GLU A 82 9.81 -5.16 11.77
CA GLU A 82 11.13 -4.60 11.43
C GLU A 82 11.17 -3.78 10.14
N ARG A 83 10.12 -3.85 9.31
CA ARG A 83 10.03 -3.05 8.08
C ARG A 83 9.77 -1.57 8.41
N TYR A 84 10.56 -0.67 7.85
CA TYR A 84 10.37 0.78 8.10
C TYR A 84 8.96 1.27 7.74
N THR A 85 8.32 0.67 6.75
CA THR A 85 6.92 0.97 6.40
C THR A 85 5.95 0.67 7.56
N HIS A 86 6.28 -0.27 8.46
CA HIS A 86 5.47 -0.57 9.63
C HIS A 86 5.27 0.65 10.52
N GLU A 87 6.31 1.47 10.74
CA GLU A 87 6.20 2.71 11.52
C GLU A 87 5.19 3.69 10.88
N PHE A 88 5.19 3.79 9.55
CA PHE A 88 4.22 4.62 8.83
C PHE A 88 2.80 4.06 8.92
N ILE A 89 2.63 2.74 8.86
CA ILE A 89 1.32 2.09 9.01
C ILE A 89 0.78 2.31 10.43
N GLU A 90 1.62 2.21 11.45
CA GLU A 90 1.19 2.47 12.83
C GLU A 90 0.80 3.93 13.05
N ALA A 91 1.53 4.86 12.46
CA ALA A 91 1.31 6.30 12.62
C ALA A 91 0.11 6.85 11.80
N ASN A 92 -0.46 6.07 10.88
CA ASN A 92 -1.55 6.51 10.01
C ASN A 92 -2.73 5.54 10.05
N ASP A 93 -3.96 6.05 9.95
CA ASP A 93 -5.17 5.22 9.89
C ASP A 93 -5.38 4.57 8.51
N THR A 94 -4.71 5.10 7.49
CA THR A 94 -4.88 4.69 6.10
C THR A 94 -3.57 4.22 5.48
N MET A 95 -3.69 3.41 4.42
CA MET A 95 -2.59 2.93 3.59
C MET A 95 -3.08 2.72 2.16
N SER A 96 -2.15 2.53 1.23
CA SER A 96 -2.45 2.13 -0.14
C SER A 96 -1.85 0.77 -0.45
N LEU A 97 -2.57 -0.02 -1.25
CA LEU A 97 -2.07 -1.22 -1.90
C LEU A 97 -1.94 -0.92 -3.39
N VAL A 98 -0.72 -0.88 -3.89
CA VAL A 98 -0.40 -0.40 -5.23
C VAL A 98 0.17 -1.52 -6.09
N PHE A 99 -0.43 -1.76 -7.24
CA PHE A 99 -0.03 -2.78 -8.20
C PHE A 99 0.53 -2.10 -9.45
N LEU A 100 1.79 -2.41 -9.79
CA LEU A 100 2.52 -1.81 -10.90
C LEU A 100 2.45 -2.64 -12.19
N GLY A 101 1.93 -3.88 -12.11
CA GLY A 101 1.97 -4.82 -13.21
C GLY A 101 3.20 -5.73 -13.18
N ASN A 102 3.47 -6.36 -14.33
CA ASN A 102 4.50 -7.40 -14.46
C ASN A 102 5.64 -7.00 -15.43
N SER A 103 5.76 -5.72 -15.80
CA SER A 103 6.85 -5.26 -16.66
C SER A 103 8.22 -5.44 -15.96
N GLU A 104 9.29 -5.33 -16.71
CA GLU A 104 10.65 -5.42 -16.18
C GLU A 104 10.92 -4.28 -15.16
N GLU A 105 10.44 -3.08 -15.47
CA GLU A 105 10.53 -1.90 -14.61
C GLU A 105 9.76 -2.12 -13.29
N ALA A 106 8.54 -2.65 -13.37
CA ALA A 106 7.74 -3.01 -12.19
C ALA A 106 8.48 -4.03 -11.31
N ARG A 107 9.10 -5.04 -11.92
CA ARG A 107 9.91 -6.05 -11.20
C ARG A 107 11.11 -5.45 -10.50
N LYS A 108 11.83 -4.53 -11.16
CA LYS A 108 12.95 -3.79 -10.54
C LYS A 108 12.46 -2.96 -9.36
N ALA A 109 11.34 -2.23 -9.51
CA ALA A 109 10.75 -1.44 -8.45
C ALA A 109 10.32 -2.31 -7.25
N TYR A 110 9.62 -3.41 -7.48
CA TYR A 110 9.25 -4.35 -6.41
C TYR A 110 10.47 -4.92 -5.71
N THR A 111 11.49 -5.36 -6.45
CA THR A 111 12.71 -5.91 -5.87
C THR A 111 13.42 -4.88 -5.00
N PHE A 112 13.59 -3.66 -5.49
CA PHE A 112 14.21 -2.57 -4.74
C PHE A 112 13.42 -2.24 -3.46
N CYS A 113 12.12 -2.00 -3.60
CA CYS A 113 11.25 -1.66 -2.46
C CYS A 113 11.11 -2.80 -1.44
N GLY A 114 11.30 -4.05 -1.87
CA GLY A 114 11.28 -5.24 -1.03
C GLY A 114 12.57 -5.47 -0.24
N THR A 115 13.72 -5.10 -0.79
CA THR A 115 15.05 -5.42 -0.24
C THR A 115 15.75 -4.25 0.44
N LYS A 116 15.48 -3.00 0.03
CA LYS A 116 16.11 -1.81 0.58
C LYS A 116 15.23 -1.13 1.63
N SER A 117 15.87 -0.50 2.63
CA SER A 117 15.16 0.25 3.66
C SER A 117 14.93 1.70 3.24
N GLY A 118 13.74 2.25 3.51
CA GLY A 118 13.46 3.68 3.35
C GLY A 118 14.12 4.56 4.41
N ARG A 119 14.84 3.97 5.39
CA ARG A 119 15.72 4.71 6.30
C ARG A 119 17.01 5.17 5.58
N ASP A 120 17.43 4.40 4.57
CA ASP A 120 18.71 4.59 3.89
C ASP A 120 18.55 5.14 2.46
N PHE A 121 17.35 4.98 1.87
CA PHE A 121 17.08 5.31 0.46
C PHE A 121 15.76 6.04 0.29
N ASP A 122 15.74 7.02 -0.61
CA ASP A 122 14.50 7.52 -1.20
C ASP A 122 13.97 6.48 -2.21
N LYS A 123 13.12 5.60 -1.73
CA LYS A 123 12.65 4.46 -2.52
C LYS A 123 11.84 4.86 -3.75
N ALA A 124 11.10 5.96 -3.70
CA ALA A 124 10.32 6.42 -4.86
C ALA A 124 11.26 6.85 -5.98
N LYS A 125 12.27 7.66 -5.64
CA LYS A 125 13.28 8.13 -6.58
C LYS A 125 14.07 6.96 -7.18
N GLU A 126 14.60 6.09 -6.33
CA GLU A 126 15.46 4.97 -6.78
C GLU A 126 14.70 3.91 -7.59
N ALA A 127 13.40 3.73 -7.30
CA ALA A 127 12.53 2.83 -8.05
C ALA A 127 11.84 3.51 -9.25
N HIS A 128 12.17 4.76 -9.56
CA HIS A 128 11.59 5.57 -10.64
C HIS A 128 10.06 5.64 -10.56
N LEU A 129 9.53 5.81 -9.35
CA LEU A 129 8.11 5.94 -9.08
C LEU A 129 7.75 7.40 -8.79
N THR A 130 6.72 7.91 -9.45
CA THR A 130 6.23 9.28 -9.30
C THR A 130 5.07 9.31 -8.30
N PRO A 131 5.27 9.80 -7.06
CA PRO A 131 4.21 9.81 -6.06
C PRO A 131 3.10 10.81 -6.40
N VAL A 132 1.86 10.40 -6.23
CA VAL A 132 0.67 11.24 -6.39
C VAL A 132 -0.30 11.01 -5.23
N ALA A 133 -1.04 12.05 -4.83
CA ALA A 133 -2.06 11.95 -3.80
C ALA A 133 -3.38 11.44 -4.38
N THR A 134 -4.05 10.54 -3.67
CA THR A 134 -5.41 10.13 -3.95
C THR A 134 -6.43 11.12 -3.36
N GLU A 135 -7.71 10.98 -3.71
CA GLU A 135 -8.77 11.87 -3.22
C GLU A 135 -8.89 11.87 -1.68
N ASN A 136 -8.59 10.74 -1.04
CA ASN A 136 -8.61 10.60 0.43
C ASN A 136 -7.23 10.81 1.09
N GLY A 137 -6.26 11.38 0.35
CA GLY A 137 -4.95 11.77 0.88
C GLY A 137 -3.92 10.66 0.99
N CYS A 138 -4.24 9.43 0.60
CA CYS A 138 -3.25 8.37 0.53
C CYS A 138 -2.27 8.61 -0.63
N VAL A 139 -1.06 8.05 -0.54
CA VAL A 139 -0.09 8.09 -1.62
C VAL A 139 -0.29 6.91 -2.57
N THR A 140 -0.20 7.17 -3.88
CA THR A 140 -0.02 6.17 -4.95
C THR A 140 1.05 6.65 -5.92
N PHE A 141 1.21 5.98 -7.07
CA PHE A 141 2.25 6.31 -8.06
C PHE A 141 1.64 6.40 -9.46
N GLU A 142 2.17 7.30 -10.30
CA GLU A 142 1.73 7.44 -11.69
C GLU A 142 1.89 6.12 -12.48
N GLU A 143 2.84 5.28 -12.10
CA GLU A 143 3.17 4.00 -12.75
C GLU A 143 2.20 2.87 -12.34
N ALA A 144 1.35 3.08 -11.33
CA ALA A 144 0.39 2.08 -10.90
C ALA A 144 -0.64 1.76 -11.98
N ARG A 145 -0.97 0.47 -12.16
CA ARG A 145 -2.10 0.02 -12.97
C ARG A 145 -3.39 -0.12 -12.14
N LEU A 146 -3.24 -0.41 -10.84
CA LEU A 146 -4.33 -0.59 -9.89
C LEU A 146 -3.88 -0.10 -8.52
N THR A 147 -4.73 0.63 -7.83
CA THR A 147 -4.49 1.11 -6.46
C THR A 147 -5.76 0.94 -5.63
N PHE A 148 -5.62 0.39 -4.45
CA PHE A 148 -6.63 0.45 -3.41
C PHE A 148 -6.17 1.41 -2.31
N THR A 149 -7.01 2.36 -1.93
CA THR A 149 -6.82 3.12 -0.69
C THR A 149 -7.62 2.45 0.41
N CYS A 150 -6.99 2.27 1.55
CA CYS A 150 -7.53 1.41 2.59
C CYS A 150 -7.49 2.11 3.96
N ARG A 151 -8.44 1.76 4.83
CA ARG A 151 -8.49 2.16 6.23
C ARG A 151 -8.32 0.94 7.14
N LYS A 152 -7.50 1.04 8.18
CA LYS A 152 -7.33 -0.03 9.18
C LYS A 152 -8.65 -0.27 9.92
N LEU A 153 -9.06 -1.53 10.03
CA LEU A 153 -10.22 -1.97 10.80
C LEU A 153 -9.82 -2.82 12.00
N TYR A 154 -8.84 -3.70 11.82
CA TYR A 154 -8.43 -4.64 12.84
C TYR A 154 -6.95 -4.97 12.69
N LYS A 155 -6.28 -5.18 13.80
CA LYS A 155 -4.89 -5.62 13.87
C LYS A 155 -4.77 -6.83 14.79
N THR A 156 -3.99 -7.80 14.37
CA THR A 156 -3.51 -8.91 15.19
C THR A 156 -2.10 -9.29 14.75
N GLN A 157 -1.52 -10.33 15.35
CA GLN A 157 -0.21 -10.86 14.97
C GLN A 157 -0.32 -12.36 14.74
N ILE A 158 0.45 -12.88 13.80
CA ILE A 158 0.63 -14.34 13.66
C ILE A 158 1.34 -14.84 14.92
N ARG A 159 0.81 -15.93 15.51
CA ARG A 159 1.34 -16.55 16.72
C ARG A 159 1.77 -17.97 16.43
N PRO A 160 3.00 -18.40 16.81
CA PRO A 160 3.51 -19.73 16.53
C PRO A 160 2.64 -20.85 17.12
N GLU A 161 2.10 -20.61 18.31
CA GLU A 161 1.23 -21.57 19.02
C GLU A 161 -0.09 -21.82 18.30
N GLU A 162 -0.52 -20.93 17.42
CA GLU A 162 -1.73 -21.06 16.62
C GLU A 162 -1.46 -21.69 15.22
N MET A 163 -0.20 -22.00 14.88
CA MET A 163 0.15 -22.66 13.63
C MET A 163 -0.19 -24.15 13.70
N LEU A 164 -1.25 -24.55 13.02
CA LEU A 164 -1.67 -25.94 12.94
C LEU A 164 -0.75 -26.77 12.03
N ASP A 165 -0.25 -26.19 10.94
CA ASP A 165 0.77 -26.76 10.06
C ASP A 165 2.15 -26.21 10.46
N LYS A 166 2.97 -27.07 11.06
CA LYS A 166 4.31 -26.71 11.54
C LYS A 166 5.29 -26.37 10.41
N SER A 167 5.02 -26.75 9.19
CA SER A 167 5.86 -26.36 8.04
C SER A 167 5.85 -24.85 7.78
N ILE A 168 4.86 -24.11 8.31
CA ILE A 168 4.76 -22.66 8.21
C ILE A 168 5.89 -21.97 9.00
N GLU A 169 6.40 -22.59 10.07
CA GLU A 169 7.47 -22.03 10.91
C GLU A 169 8.76 -21.73 10.10
N GLN A 170 9.01 -22.46 9.00
CA GLN A 170 10.16 -22.22 8.14
C GLN A 170 10.20 -20.79 7.53
N PHE A 171 9.07 -20.10 7.44
CA PHE A 171 8.99 -18.71 6.96
C PHE A 171 9.32 -17.67 8.03
N TYR A 172 9.51 -18.11 9.29
CA TYR A 172 9.71 -17.29 10.48
C TYR A 172 10.97 -17.73 11.21
N GLY A 173 12.08 -17.85 10.49
CA GLY A 173 13.38 -18.24 11.07
C GLY A 173 14.16 -17.03 11.58
N GLU A 174 15.48 -17.21 11.74
CA GLU A 174 16.43 -16.22 12.29
C GLU A 174 16.43 -14.86 11.59
N GLN A 175 15.82 -14.74 10.39
CA GLN A 175 15.89 -13.54 9.55
C GLN A 175 14.65 -12.64 9.61
N GLY A 176 13.68 -12.87 10.48
CA GLY A 176 12.55 -11.98 10.55
C GLY A 176 11.48 -12.37 11.54
N GLY A 177 10.88 -11.36 12.16
CA GLY A 177 9.79 -11.49 13.12
C GLY A 177 8.47 -11.95 12.52
N LEU A 178 7.57 -12.31 13.40
CA LEU A 178 6.20 -12.67 13.04
C LEU A 178 5.48 -11.46 12.44
N HIS A 179 4.66 -11.69 11.42
CA HIS A 179 3.90 -10.61 10.79
C HIS A 179 2.78 -10.11 11.70
N ASP A 180 2.66 -8.79 11.76
CA ASP A 180 1.39 -8.17 12.10
C ASP A 180 0.42 -8.33 10.93
N VAL A 181 -0.82 -8.64 11.25
CA VAL A 181 -1.92 -8.86 10.30
C VAL A 181 -2.89 -7.69 10.40
N TYR A 182 -3.07 -6.99 9.32
CA TYR A 182 -4.02 -5.88 9.25
C TYR A 182 -5.19 -6.27 8.35
N VAL A 183 -6.41 -6.22 8.89
CA VAL A 183 -7.64 -6.21 8.09
C VAL A 183 -7.96 -4.75 7.80
N VAL A 184 -8.00 -4.40 6.52
CA VAL A 184 -8.23 -3.03 6.07
C VAL A 184 -9.45 -2.97 5.15
N GLU A 185 -10.31 -1.95 5.34
CA GLU A 185 -11.40 -1.65 4.42
C GLU A 185 -10.85 -1.00 3.15
N ILE A 186 -11.28 -1.46 2.00
CA ILE A 186 -11.01 -0.78 0.73
C ILE A 186 -12.00 0.38 0.61
N LEU A 187 -11.48 1.61 0.68
CA LEU A 187 -12.28 2.85 0.57
C LEU A 187 -12.53 3.22 -0.87
N ASP A 188 -11.47 3.20 -1.67
CA ASP A 188 -11.50 3.53 -3.09
C ASP A 188 -10.59 2.57 -3.88
N ALA A 189 -10.99 2.31 -5.11
CA ALA A 189 -10.19 1.58 -6.09
C ALA A 189 -9.97 2.46 -7.34
N TYR A 190 -8.73 2.50 -7.83
CA TYR A 190 -8.33 3.24 -9.02
C TYR A 190 -7.63 2.29 -9.99
N LYS A 191 -8.01 2.36 -11.28
CA LYS A 191 -7.46 1.50 -12.35
C LYS A 191 -7.12 2.34 -13.58
N LYS A 192 -6.04 1.93 -14.30
CA LYS A 192 -5.74 2.39 -15.66
C LYS A 192 -6.54 1.62 -16.69
#